data_db4d8b23bcf1ffd1daf76bfd58300db8
#
_entry.id   db4d8b23bcf1ffd1daf76bfd58300db8
#
_cell.length_a   1.000
_cell.length_b   1.000
_cell.length_c   1.000
_cell.angle_alpha   90.00
_cell.angle_beta   90.00
_cell.angle_gamma   90.00
#
_symmetry.space_group_name_H-M   'P 1'
#
loop_
_entity.id
_entity.type
_entity.pdbx_description
1 polymer ?
#
loop_
_entity_poly.entity_id
_entity_poly.type
_entity_poly.pdbx_seq_one_letter_code
_entity_poly.pdbx_strand_id
1 'polypeptide(L)'
;MKHRLDQLTLQELIELSCGNHSVLFEHDEVPTVEESSATASRILGEYKSIASPAQSRIDLSGKEKATKLTIKERCARIAMALCQSGRTDDARQILVAMGVGEELLKTEEAILARCQSIVGEVEYEHQRMAEYNAKRAAKHKGTDQVRHSWYAEIASVMSILKVPVEMRLNAAVYANLVHQAVEHNKAMAKMPHMARLFM
;
A
#
# COMPACT_ATOMS: atom_id res chain seq x y z
N MET A 1 -13.58 21.00 -1.78
CA MET A 1 -13.16 19.66 -1.29
C MET A 1 -11.73 19.69 -0.78
N LYS A 2 -11.46 19.10 0.40
CA LYS A 2 -10.12 18.95 0.96
C LYS A 2 -9.37 17.84 0.22
N HIS A 3 -8.17 18.13 -0.24
CA HIS A 3 -7.39 17.21 -1.08
C HIS A 3 -6.07 16.75 -0.45
N ARG A 4 -5.63 17.34 0.64
CA ARG A 4 -4.33 17.11 1.26
C ARG A 4 -4.45 16.91 2.76
N LEU A 5 -3.50 16.18 3.33
CA LEU A 5 -3.45 15.89 4.76
C LEU A 5 -3.37 17.15 5.61
N ASP A 6 -2.64 18.18 5.15
CA ASP A 6 -2.46 19.46 5.84
C ASP A 6 -3.73 20.33 5.90
N GLN A 7 -4.80 19.93 5.20
CA GLN A 7 -6.10 20.59 5.23
C GLN A 7 -7.06 20.00 6.26
N LEU A 8 -6.69 18.89 6.92
CA LEU A 8 -7.51 18.20 7.91
C LEU A 8 -6.99 18.45 9.32
N THR A 9 -7.91 18.44 10.27
CA THR A 9 -7.62 18.26 11.69
C THR A 9 -7.42 16.76 12.00
N LEU A 10 -6.82 16.46 13.15
CA LEU A 10 -6.68 15.08 13.63
C LEU A 10 -8.05 14.39 13.79
N GLN A 11 -9.05 15.12 14.28
CA GLN A 11 -10.42 14.59 14.40
C GLN A 11 -10.99 14.19 13.04
N GLU A 12 -10.86 15.05 12.04
CA GLU A 12 -11.33 14.75 10.67
C GLU A 12 -10.57 13.58 10.04
N LEU A 13 -9.27 13.44 10.29
CA LEU A 13 -8.49 12.29 9.85
C LEU A 13 -8.98 10.97 10.47
N ILE A 14 -9.31 10.99 11.76
CA ILE A 14 -9.89 9.83 12.46
C ILE A 14 -11.24 9.47 11.85
N GLU A 15 -12.14 10.43 11.65
CA GLU A 15 -13.45 10.20 11.03
C GLU A 15 -13.29 9.66 9.60
N LEU A 16 -12.37 10.22 8.82
CA LEU A 16 -12.04 9.73 7.48
C LEU A 16 -11.58 8.27 7.49
N SER A 17 -10.74 7.90 8.45
CA SER A 17 -10.25 6.53 8.62
C SER A 17 -11.34 5.55 9.06
N CYS A 18 -12.41 6.07 9.68
CA CYS A 18 -13.63 5.34 10.03
C CYS A 18 -14.61 5.21 8.86
N GLY A 19 -14.28 5.76 7.67
CA GLY A 19 -15.12 5.72 6.47
C GLY A 19 -16.08 6.90 6.33
N ASN A 20 -16.01 7.90 7.21
CA ASN A 20 -16.79 9.12 7.08
C ASN A 20 -16.12 10.07 6.10
N HIS A 21 -16.49 9.98 4.82
CA HIS A 21 -15.93 10.82 3.76
C HIS A 21 -16.52 12.24 3.74
N SER A 22 -17.61 12.52 4.48
CA SER A 22 -18.23 13.85 4.51
C SER A 22 -17.31 14.94 5.05
N VAL A 23 -16.30 14.57 5.87
CA VAL A 23 -15.30 15.49 6.40
C VAL A 23 -14.40 16.15 5.33
N LEU A 24 -14.41 15.61 4.10
CA LEU A 24 -13.64 16.13 2.97
C LEU A 24 -14.32 17.31 2.27
N PHE A 25 -15.61 17.55 2.55
CA PHE A 25 -16.45 18.48 1.80
C PHE A 25 -16.90 19.66 2.62
N GLU A 26 -17.06 20.80 1.97
CA GLU A 26 -17.76 21.96 2.47
C GLU A 26 -19.25 21.87 2.09
N HIS A 27 -20.14 22.64 2.72
CA HIS A 27 -21.59 22.44 2.77
C HIS A 27 -22.33 22.32 1.43
N ASP A 28 -21.73 22.70 0.29
CA ASP A 28 -22.37 22.76 -1.02
C ASP A 28 -21.77 21.78 -2.07
N GLU A 29 -20.83 20.93 -1.69
CA GLU A 29 -20.15 20.02 -2.61
C GLU A 29 -20.82 18.63 -2.60
N VAL A 30 -21.24 18.15 -3.76
CA VAL A 30 -21.79 16.79 -3.93
C VAL A 30 -20.83 15.97 -4.80
N PRO A 31 -19.79 15.38 -4.20
CA PRO A 31 -18.84 14.55 -4.94
C PRO A 31 -19.42 13.18 -5.28
N THR A 32 -18.85 12.55 -6.29
CA THR A 32 -19.12 11.14 -6.54
C THR A 32 -18.48 10.26 -5.45
N VAL A 33 -19.05 9.07 -5.23
CA VAL A 33 -18.52 8.09 -4.26
C VAL A 33 -17.08 7.69 -4.64
N GLU A 34 -16.78 7.61 -5.94
CA GLU A 34 -15.45 7.26 -6.45
C GLU A 34 -14.42 8.34 -6.14
N GLU A 35 -14.73 9.61 -6.38
CA GLU A 35 -13.84 10.75 -6.09
C GLU A 35 -13.55 10.88 -4.60
N SER A 36 -14.57 10.71 -3.76
CA SER A 36 -14.42 10.77 -2.31
C SER A 36 -13.54 9.62 -1.79
N SER A 37 -13.75 8.40 -2.29
CA SER A 37 -12.95 7.23 -1.92
C SER A 37 -11.50 7.34 -2.39
N ALA A 38 -11.27 7.82 -3.62
CA ALA A 38 -9.93 8.04 -4.16
C ALA A 38 -9.17 9.11 -3.34
N THR A 39 -9.85 10.22 -3.00
CA THR A 39 -9.28 11.29 -2.19
C THR A 39 -8.97 10.84 -0.76
N ALA A 40 -9.89 10.11 -0.11
CA ALA A 40 -9.68 9.51 1.20
C ALA A 40 -8.45 8.57 1.19
N SER A 41 -8.37 7.68 0.21
CA SER A 41 -7.24 6.76 0.05
C SER A 41 -5.90 7.48 -0.12
N ARG A 42 -5.88 8.59 -0.87
CA ARG A 42 -4.69 9.41 -1.07
C ARG A 42 -4.24 10.07 0.23
N ILE A 43 -5.16 10.71 0.97
CA ILE A 43 -4.86 11.41 2.24
C ILE A 43 -4.38 10.41 3.30
N LEU A 44 -5.04 9.25 3.43
CA LEU A 44 -4.59 8.20 4.35
C LEU A 44 -3.23 7.61 3.93
N GLY A 45 -2.95 7.57 2.62
CA GLY A 45 -1.64 7.21 2.08
C GLY A 45 -0.56 8.24 2.42
N GLU A 46 -0.88 9.53 2.31
CA GLU A 46 0.00 10.65 2.70
C GLU A 46 0.33 10.57 4.20
N TYR A 47 -0.67 10.39 5.06
CA TYR A 47 -0.47 10.15 6.50
C TYR A 47 0.52 9.00 6.76
N LYS A 48 0.29 7.83 6.17
CA LYS A 48 1.15 6.66 6.34
C LYS A 48 2.57 6.91 5.87
N SER A 49 2.75 7.67 4.79
CA SER A 49 4.07 7.97 4.25
C SER A 49 4.92 8.84 5.20
N ILE A 50 4.27 9.70 5.98
CA ILE A 50 4.92 10.56 6.98
C ILE A 50 5.10 9.79 8.30
N ALA A 51 4.02 9.24 8.85
CA ALA A 51 4.00 8.59 10.15
C ALA A 51 4.85 7.30 10.20
N SER A 52 4.84 6.51 9.11
CA SER A 52 5.52 5.21 9.03
C SER A 52 6.15 4.98 7.65
N PRO A 53 7.24 5.69 7.30
CA PRO A 53 7.84 5.63 5.96
C PRO A 53 8.28 4.21 5.56
N ALA A 54 8.77 3.41 6.51
CA ALA A 54 9.19 2.04 6.25
C ALA A 54 8.02 1.15 5.82
N GLN A 55 6.88 1.23 6.53
CA GLN A 55 5.67 0.48 6.19
C GLN A 55 5.08 0.94 4.85
N SER A 56 5.09 2.24 4.60
CA SER A 56 4.63 2.81 3.32
C SER A 56 5.47 2.29 2.14
N ARG A 57 6.79 2.15 2.29
CA ARG A 57 7.67 1.55 1.26
C ARG A 57 7.34 0.09 1.00
N ILE A 58 7.04 -0.69 2.06
CA ILE A 58 6.63 -2.10 1.93
C ILE A 58 5.30 -2.19 1.15
N ASP A 59 4.32 -1.35 1.47
CA ASP A 59 3.03 -1.34 0.80
C ASP A 59 3.17 -0.92 -0.68
N LEU A 60 4.05 0.05 -1.00
CA LEU A 60 4.37 0.44 -2.38
C LEU A 60 5.06 -0.68 -3.15
N SER A 61 6.04 -1.35 -2.55
CA SER A 61 6.72 -2.50 -3.15
C SER A 61 5.75 -3.64 -3.46
N GLY A 62 4.76 -3.87 -2.58
CA GLY A 62 3.69 -4.85 -2.82
C GLY A 62 2.82 -4.50 -4.04
N LYS A 63 2.45 -3.22 -4.19
CA LYS A 63 1.70 -2.73 -5.37
C LYS A 63 2.52 -2.83 -6.66
N GLU A 64 3.79 -2.45 -6.59
CA GLU A 64 4.71 -2.57 -7.72
C GLU A 64 4.87 -4.03 -8.18
N LYS A 65 5.03 -4.96 -7.23
CA LYS A 65 5.07 -6.40 -7.53
C LYS A 65 3.79 -6.86 -8.22
N ALA A 66 2.62 -6.47 -7.73
CA ALA A 66 1.33 -6.82 -8.34
C ALA A 66 1.22 -6.29 -9.79
N THR A 67 1.63 -5.04 -10.03
CA THR A 67 1.64 -4.45 -11.38
C THR A 67 2.59 -5.21 -12.31
N LYS A 68 3.80 -5.53 -11.84
CA LYS A 68 4.77 -6.32 -12.63
C LYS A 68 4.21 -7.69 -13.00
N LEU A 69 3.52 -8.38 -12.09
CA LEU A 69 2.86 -9.66 -12.36
C LEU A 69 1.77 -9.52 -13.43
N THR A 70 0.92 -8.49 -13.33
CA THR A 70 -0.13 -8.24 -14.34
C THR A 70 0.46 -7.96 -15.72
N ILE A 71 1.55 -7.19 -15.81
CA ILE A 71 2.25 -6.95 -17.08
C ILE A 71 2.84 -8.25 -17.62
N LYS A 72 3.50 -9.05 -16.77
CA LYS A 72 4.09 -10.34 -17.13
C LYS A 72 3.04 -11.29 -17.73
N GLU A 73 1.87 -11.39 -17.09
CA GLU A 73 0.75 -12.18 -17.58
C GLU A 73 0.26 -11.72 -18.96
N ARG A 74 0.01 -10.40 -19.10
CA ARG A 74 -0.48 -9.84 -20.37
C ARG A 74 0.50 -10.07 -21.50
N CYS A 75 1.79 -9.86 -21.30
CA CYS A 75 2.83 -10.14 -22.29
C CYS A 75 2.86 -11.61 -22.68
N ALA A 76 2.76 -12.54 -21.72
CA ALA A 76 2.71 -13.98 -22.02
C ALA A 76 1.46 -14.36 -22.82
N ARG A 77 0.28 -13.82 -22.49
CA ARG A 77 -0.96 -14.05 -23.26
C ARG A 77 -0.88 -13.48 -24.68
N ILE A 78 -0.27 -12.31 -24.87
CA ILE A 78 -0.03 -11.71 -26.19
C ILE A 78 0.93 -12.60 -27.00
N ALA A 79 2.05 -13.01 -26.40
CA ALA A 79 3.00 -13.92 -27.07
C ALA A 79 2.35 -15.24 -27.48
N MET A 80 1.48 -15.81 -26.63
CA MET A 80 0.72 -17.01 -26.95
C MET A 80 -0.19 -16.81 -28.17
N ALA A 81 -0.95 -15.69 -28.20
CA ALA A 81 -1.84 -15.38 -29.32
C ALA A 81 -1.06 -15.12 -30.63
N LEU A 82 0.08 -14.46 -30.57
CA LEU A 82 0.96 -14.28 -31.72
C LEU A 82 1.49 -15.60 -32.25
N CYS A 83 1.96 -16.48 -31.39
CA CYS A 83 2.43 -17.81 -31.74
C CYS A 83 1.31 -18.63 -32.44
N GLN A 84 0.10 -18.65 -31.88
CA GLN A 84 -1.07 -19.33 -32.46
C GLN A 84 -1.50 -18.74 -33.81
N SER A 85 -1.18 -17.48 -34.09
CA SER A 85 -1.43 -16.84 -35.39
C SER A 85 -0.29 -17.00 -36.40
N GLY A 86 0.73 -17.82 -36.12
CA GLY A 86 1.89 -18.06 -36.96
C GLY A 86 2.99 -16.99 -36.87
N ARG A 87 2.86 -16.02 -35.97
CA ARG A 87 3.85 -14.94 -35.72
C ARG A 87 4.83 -15.34 -34.64
N THR A 88 5.52 -16.46 -34.84
CA THR A 88 6.39 -17.11 -33.84
C THR A 88 7.58 -16.23 -33.45
N ASP A 89 8.15 -15.46 -34.40
CA ASP A 89 9.29 -14.60 -34.13
C ASP A 89 8.92 -13.41 -33.25
N ASP A 90 7.75 -12.81 -33.46
CA ASP A 90 7.25 -11.73 -32.59
C ASP A 90 6.97 -12.25 -31.17
N ALA A 91 6.38 -13.44 -31.06
CA ALA A 91 6.16 -14.10 -29.76
C ALA A 91 7.49 -14.33 -29.02
N ARG A 92 8.52 -14.81 -29.75
CA ARG A 92 9.87 -15.02 -29.20
C ARG A 92 10.47 -13.70 -28.69
N GLN A 93 10.39 -12.62 -29.47
CA GLN A 93 10.91 -11.32 -29.07
C GLN A 93 10.28 -10.80 -27.78
N ILE A 94 8.96 -10.97 -27.60
CA ILE A 94 8.27 -10.59 -26.36
C ILE A 94 8.83 -11.38 -25.18
N LEU A 95 8.98 -12.70 -25.30
CA LEU A 95 9.50 -13.53 -24.21
C LEU A 95 10.96 -13.23 -23.88
N VAL A 96 11.79 -12.95 -24.88
CA VAL A 96 13.18 -12.51 -24.69
C VAL A 96 13.22 -11.15 -23.96
N ALA A 97 12.35 -10.20 -24.34
CA ALA A 97 12.22 -8.91 -23.64
C ALA A 97 11.74 -9.09 -22.19
N MET A 98 11.03 -10.17 -21.86
CA MET A 98 10.65 -10.55 -20.51
C MET A 98 11.77 -11.27 -19.74
N GLY A 99 12.94 -11.47 -20.34
CA GLY A 99 14.10 -12.13 -19.72
C GLY A 99 14.13 -13.65 -19.87
N VAL A 100 13.35 -14.24 -20.77
CA VAL A 100 13.45 -15.66 -21.09
C VAL A 100 14.63 -15.89 -22.03
N GLY A 101 15.49 -16.87 -21.74
CA GLY A 101 16.62 -17.21 -22.59
C GLY A 101 16.17 -17.68 -23.98
N GLU A 102 16.79 -17.14 -25.02
CA GLU A 102 16.44 -17.43 -26.42
C GLU A 102 16.62 -18.93 -26.75
N GLU A 103 17.58 -19.58 -26.13
CA GLU A 103 17.86 -21.02 -26.27
C GLU A 103 16.68 -21.91 -25.86
N LEU A 104 15.77 -21.42 -25.01
CA LEU A 104 14.57 -22.11 -24.55
C LEU A 104 13.37 -21.93 -25.51
N LEU A 105 13.51 -21.08 -26.55
CA LEU A 105 12.41 -20.64 -27.42
C LEU A 105 12.61 -21.06 -28.88
N LYS A 106 13.22 -22.24 -29.10
CA LYS A 106 13.60 -22.70 -30.44
C LYS A 106 12.45 -23.19 -31.28
N THR A 107 11.40 -23.72 -30.66
CA THR A 107 10.23 -24.27 -31.37
C THR A 107 8.96 -23.55 -30.90
N GLU A 108 7.90 -23.66 -31.72
CA GLU A 108 6.59 -23.13 -31.41
C GLU A 108 6.02 -23.73 -30.10
N GLU A 109 6.17 -25.02 -29.95
CA GLU A 109 5.70 -25.76 -28.77
C GLU A 109 6.44 -25.29 -27.49
N ALA A 110 7.74 -25.00 -27.59
CA ALA A 110 8.53 -24.50 -26.48
C ALA A 110 8.09 -23.08 -26.10
N ILE A 111 7.77 -22.23 -27.06
CA ILE A 111 7.23 -20.88 -26.82
C ILE A 111 5.88 -20.97 -26.11
N LEU A 112 4.95 -21.78 -26.64
CA LEU A 112 3.62 -21.98 -26.03
C LEU A 112 3.70 -22.55 -24.62
N ALA A 113 4.54 -23.58 -24.41
CA ALA A 113 4.76 -24.16 -23.09
C ALA A 113 5.31 -23.14 -22.10
N ARG A 114 6.26 -22.29 -22.55
CA ARG A 114 6.81 -21.21 -21.70
C ARG A 114 5.77 -20.15 -21.38
N CYS A 115 4.94 -19.74 -22.33
CA CYS A 115 3.83 -18.82 -22.09
C CYS A 115 2.86 -19.39 -21.04
N GLN A 116 2.47 -20.66 -21.17
CA GLN A 116 1.57 -21.32 -20.22
C GLN A 116 2.20 -21.40 -18.82
N SER A 117 3.48 -21.74 -18.73
CA SER A 117 4.22 -21.75 -17.46
C SER A 117 4.19 -20.37 -16.79
N ILE A 118 4.44 -19.28 -17.54
CA ILE A 118 4.43 -17.91 -17.01
C ILE A 118 3.04 -17.54 -16.52
N VAL A 119 1.99 -17.86 -17.26
CA VAL A 119 0.60 -17.59 -16.84
C VAL A 119 0.29 -18.34 -15.55
N GLY A 120 0.62 -19.62 -15.45
CA GLY A 120 0.41 -20.42 -14.25
C GLY A 120 1.20 -19.91 -13.03
N GLU A 121 2.45 -19.48 -13.22
CA GLU A 121 3.26 -18.85 -12.16
C GLU A 121 2.57 -17.57 -11.63
N VAL A 122 2.04 -16.73 -12.53
CA VAL A 122 1.39 -15.47 -12.14
C VAL A 122 0.04 -15.74 -11.48
N GLU A 123 -0.75 -16.67 -11.97
CA GLU A 123 -2.02 -17.06 -11.35
C GLU A 123 -1.80 -17.58 -9.91
N TYR A 124 -0.79 -18.41 -9.70
CA TYR A 124 -0.42 -18.87 -8.36
C TYR A 124 -0.03 -17.71 -7.43
N GLU A 125 0.81 -16.77 -7.89
CA GLU A 125 1.20 -15.60 -7.08
C GLU A 125 -0.01 -14.70 -6.80
N HIS A 126 -0.94 -14.51 -7.75
CA HIS A 126 -2.17 -13.76 -7.53
C HIS A 126 -3.06 -14.43 -6.47
N GLN A 127 -3.23 -15.74 -6.55
CA GLN A 127 -4.00 -16.50 -5.56
C GLN A 127 -3.37 -16.36 -4.16
N ARG A 128 -2.07 -16.52 -4.04
CA ARG A 128 -1.33 -16.34 -2.79
C ARG A 128 -1.47 -14.93 -2.21
N MET A 129 -1.42 -13.90 -3.07
CA MET A 129 -1.67 -12.51 -2.63
C MET A 129 -3.12 -12.30 -2.20
N ALA A 130 -4.09 -12.88 -2.92
CA ALA A 130 -5.51 -12.81 -2.56
C ALA A 130 -5.78 -13.46 -1.20
N GLU A 131 -5.22 -14.65 -0.93
CA GLU A 131 -5.32 -15.32 0.37
C GLU A 131 -4.70 -14.49 1.51
N TYR A 132 -3.52 -13.89 1.27
CA TYR A 132 -2.88 -13.01 2.24
C TYR A 132 -3.75 -11.78 2.54
N ASN A 133 -4.31 -11.15 1.49
CA ASN A 133 -5.19 -10.00 1.63
C ASN A 133 -6.52 -10.37 2.32
N ALA A 134 -7.09 -11.54 2.02
CA ALA A 134 -8.29 -12.04 2.68
C ALA A 134 -8.05 -12.27 4.18
N LYS A 135 -6.91 -12.84 4.58
CA LYS A 135 -6.52 -12.99 5.98
C LYS A 135 -6.31 -11.64 6.68
N ARG A 136 -5.81 -10.63 5.96
CA ARG A 136 -5.73 -9.24 6.48
C ARG A 136 -7.11 -8.62 6.60
N ALA A 137 -7.96 -8.76 5.58
CA ALA A 137 -9.32 -8.22 5.57
C ALA A 137 -10.19 -8.85 6.66
N ALA A 138 -10.05 -10.15 6.93
CA ALA A 138 -10.74 -10.83 8.03
C ALA A 138 -10.36 -10.29 9.42
N LYS A 139 -9.23 -9.56 9.52
CA LYS A 139 -8.83 -8.81 10.72
C LYS A 139 -9.31 -7.36 10.70
N HIS A 140 -10.17 -6.97 9.73
CA HIS A 140 -10.71 -5.62 9.69
C HIS A 140 -11.47 -5.30 10.96
N LYS A 141 -10.97 -4.31 11.65
CA LYS A 141 -11.54 -3.77 12.87
C LYS A 141 -12.83 -3.05 12.49
N GLY A 142 -13.92 -3.28 13.22
CA GLY A 142 -15.10 -2.42 13.13
C GLY A 142 -14.73 -0.95 13.40
N THR A 143 -15.59 -0.03 12.99
CA THR A 143 -15.37 1.42 13.12
C THR A 143 -14.93 1.83 14.53
N ASP A 144 -15.53 1.24 15.56
CA ASP A 144 -15.17 1.52 16.96
C ASP A 144 -13.76 1.04 17.31
N GLN A 145 -13.33 -0.11 16.78
CA GLN A 145 -11.97 -0.59 16.96
C GLN A 145 -10.94 0.27 16.24
N VAL A 146 -11.29 0.82 15.07
CA VAL A 146 -10.45 1.79 14.34
C VAL A 146 -10.27 3.03 15.19
N ARG A 147 -11.37 3.62 15.68
CA ARG A 147 -11.36 4.80 16.55
C ARG A 147 -10.57 4.55 17.83
N HIS A 148 -10.77 3.41 18.48
CA HIS A 148 -10.02 3.02 19.69
C HIS A 148 -8.51 2.88 19.40
N SER A 149 -8.14 2.37 18.23
CA SER A 149 -6.73 2.24 17.85
C SER A 149 -6.06 3.61 17.63
N TRP A 150 -6.79 4.62 17.14
CA TRP A 150 -6.33 5.99 17.05
C TRP A 150 -6.09 6.60 18.44
N TYR A 151 -7.04 6.44 19.37
CA TYR A 151 -6.86 6.95 20.73
C TYR A 151 -5.69 6.30 21.46
N ALA A 152 -5.46 5.00 21.24
CA ALA A 152 -4.29 4.31 21.79
C ALA A 152 -2.98 4.83 21.18
N GLU A 153 -2.96 5.15 19.88
CA GLU A 153 -1.81 5.77 19.21
C GLU A 153 -1.53 7.16 19.76
N ILE A 154 -2.57 8.00 19.91
CA ILE A 154 -2.47 9.34 20.50
C ILE A 154 -1.88 9.27 21.92
N ALA A 155 -2.43 8.40 22.75
CA ALA A 155 -1.95 8.21 24.13
C ALA A 155 -0.47 7.77 24.16
N SER A 156 -0.06 6.91 23.23
CA SER A 156 1.34 6.48 23.08
C SER A 156 2.25 7.64 22.69
N VAL A 157 1.85 8.46 21.70
CA VAL A 157 2.60 9.64 21.24
C VAL A 157 2.77 10.63 22.39
N MET A 158 1.68 10.95 23.11
CA MET A 158 1.72 11.84 24.28
C MET A 158 2.64 11.31 25.37
N SER A 159 2.61 10.01 25.62
CA SER A 159 3.45 9.37 26.64
C SER A 159 4.94 9.40 26.28
N ILE A 160 5.28 9.14 25.00
CA ILE A 160 6.66 9.07 24.53
C ILE A 160 7.28 10.45 24.41
N LEU A 161 6.58 11.39 23.78
CA LEU A 161 7.11 12.71 23.47
C LEU A 161 6.87 13.73 24.61
N LYS A 162 6.03 13.39 25.61
CA LYS A 162 5.63 14.27 26.71
C LYS A 162 4.98 15.57 26.23
N VAL A 163 4.23 15.52 25.11
CA VAL A 163 3.51 16.66 24.53
C VAL A 163 2.01 16.41 24.54
N PRO A 164 1.17 17.42 24.80
CA PRO A 164 -0.27 17.29 24.66
C PRO A 164 -0.64 17.20 23.18
N VAL A 165 -1.63 16.38 22.85
CA VAL A 165 -2.20 16.24 21.50
C VAL A 165 -3.68 16.59 21.57
N GLU A 166 -4.06 17.63 20.85
CA GLU A 166 -5.45 18.07 20.74
C GLU A 166 -6.10 17.56 19.46
N MET A 167 -7.42 17.29 19.48
CA MET A 167 -8.15 16.83 18.30
C MET A 167 -8.21 17.86 17.16
N ARG A 168 -8.00 19.14 17.48
CA ARG A 168 -7.93 20.24 16.50
C ARG A 168 -6.54 20.38 15.87
N LEU A 169 -5.55 19.62 16.32
CA LEU A 169 -4.21 19.64 15.75
C LEU A 169 -4.28 19.30 14.25
N ASN A 170 -3.47 19.97 13.46
CA ASN A 170 -3.35 19.68 12.04
C ASN A 170 -2.86 18.22 11.82
N ALA A 171 -3.51 17.49 10.93
CA ALA A 171 -3.23 16.06 10.71
C ALA A 171 -1.80 15.79 10.19
N ALA A 172 -1.22 16.69 9.38
CA ALA A 172 0.16 16.55 8.93
C ALA A 172 1.17 16.78 10.06
N VAL A 173 0.87 17.72 10.99
CA VAL A 173 1.67 17.91 12.19
C VAL A 173 1.61 16.67 13.07
N TYR A 174 0.42 16.11 13.27
CA TYR A 174 0.26 14.88 14.04
C TYR A 174 1.03 13.70 13.42
N ALA A 175 0.99 13.53 12.09
CA ALA A 175 1.77 12.49 11.40
C ALA A 175 3.29 12.60 11.69
N ASN A 176 3.81 13.84 11.76
CA ASN A 176 5.21 14.07 12.14
C ASN A 176 5.49 13.72 13.60
N LEU A 177 4.56 14.00 14.53
CA LEU A 177 4.70 13.58 15.94
C LEU A 177 4.74 12.06 16.05
N VAL A 178 3.89 11.33 15.33
CA VAL A 178 3.93 9.86 15.28
C VAL A 178 5.29 9.38 14.77
N HIS A 179 5.80 9.96 13.68
CA HIS A 179 7.12 9.64 13.17
C HIS A 179 8.23 9.86 14.21
N GLN A 180 8.23 11.00 14.88
CA GLN A 180 9.19 11.32 15.94
C GLN A 180 9.10 10.32 17.11
N ALA A 181 7.90 9.95 17.54
CA ALA A 181 7.69 8.95 18.59
C ALA A 181 8.26 7.58 18.20
N VAL A 182 8.06 7.16 16.94
CA VAL A 182 8.63 5.92 16.39
C VAL A 182 10.17 5.96 16.39
N GLU A 183 10.76 7.06 15.92
CA GLU A 183 12.23 7.20 15.90
C GLU A 183 12.82 7.28 17.31
N HIS A 184 12.14 7.97 18.24
CA HIS A 184 12.52 7.99 19.65
C HIS A 184 12.55 6.57 20.24
N ASN A 185 11.50 5.78 20.04
CA ASN A 185 11.45 4.40 20.52
C ASN A 185 12.53 3.52 19.90
N LYS A 186 12.85 3.69 18.61
CA LYS A 186 13.96 2.98 17.96
C LYS A 186 15.31 3.35 18.56
N ALA A 187 15.53 4.64 18.86
CA ALA A 187 16.76 5.11 19.50
C ALA A 187 16.89 4.51 20.91
N MET A 188 15.82 4.56 21.71
CA MET A 188 15.77 3.97 23.04
C MET A 188 16.02 2.44 23.02
N ALA A 189 15.48 1.74 22.01
CA ALA A 189 15.69 0.30 21.87
C ALA A 189 17.16 -0.07 21.59
N LYS A 190 17.91 0.82 20.97
CA LYS A 190 19.35 0.63 20.68
C LYS A 190 20.28 1.00 21.83
N MET A 191 19.77 1.68 22.88
CA MET A 191 20.59 2.06 24.02
C MET A 191 20.90 0.86 24.92
N PRO A 192 22.14 0.74 25.47
CA PRO A 192 22.46 -0.25 26.48
C PRO A 192 21.54 -0.14 27.70
N HIS A 193 21.20 -1.28 28.32
CA HIS A 193 20.24 -1.36 29.44
C HIS A 193 20.54 -0.37 30.59
N MET A 194 21.81 -0.12 30.88
CA MET A 194 22.25 0.82 31.92
C MET A 194 21.92 2.29 31.61
N ALA A 195 21.93 2.69 30.35
CA ALA A 195 21.60 4.07 29.96
C ALA A 195 20.09 4.39 30.04
N ARG A 196 19.23 3.36 30.01
CA ARG A 196 17.75 3.51 30.12
C ARG A 196 17.27 3.84 31.52
N LEU A 197 18.09 3.58 32.56
CA LEU A 197 17.72 3.76 33.98
C LEU A 197 17.92 5.20 34.48
N PHE A 198 18.57 6.05 33.70
CA PHE A 198 18.94 7.43 34.08
C PHE A 198 18.21 8.52 33.26
N MET A 199 17.19 8.16 32.47
CA MET A 199 16.31 9.06 31.74
C MET A 199 14.86 8.92 32.23
#